data_ff097b86cfeecbe9b46d90357a6eaed5
#
_entry.id   ff097b86cfeecbe9b46d90357a6eaed5
#
_cell.length_a   1.000
_cell.length_b   1.000
_cell.length_c   1.000
_cell.angle_alpha   90.00
_cell.angle_beta   90.00
_cell.angle_gamma   90.00
#
_symmetry.space_group_name_H-M   'P 1'
#
loop_
_entity.id
_entity.type
_entity.pdbx_description
1 polymer ?
#
loop_
_entity_poly.entity_id
_entity_poly.type
_entity_poly.pdbx_seq_one_letter_code
_entity_poly.pdbx_strand_id
1 'polypeptide(L)'
;MIIQNSSEENIPDDSEKKLLNHYGTCIALYCGTGELTFKDGEKAPCKFEAGQLNNGDVIMLYDLTPPFNFRPDHSVSSFEGTTSNGYKVIANDVPVEINYLPEIPKGRSGMWGSVLWREISVQMLDGANIDKIHFGIANLEFSGTEGETIKEGKEFTQHNFWILPLDIEGTTNLLIKKIKNYDEIMTYISTLKGIDVTCEIEASLPEDGKIDRIKEIIDHLCYLLSIARGTKIQWIYYNLYNNEGKLVSRTHCNRVTRPYCPLPIIDPRIEGRNETKNFIETAYPIFLRKREAYNLDRGVIDAYLEGKAEGNLLQTRGVKLAVAMEMLKHAFLTTSDASLKEFVIDEEQFETLLDPLCEGIHGALRELVEDDTLEKLCCKSNRKRLLCLNRISFRQAISGLCESISFNIKDDLSLFIHCRNSLIHTGRFYCQTATDEQKAICEPLPGPVYEYFFLVDFLDRIFLKFFNYSGKYIYGKDLRFERKELI
;
A
#
# COMPACT_ATOMS: atom_id res chain seq x y z
N MET A 1 6.25 2.47 -26.72
CA MET A 1 7.70 2.26 -26.83
C MET A 1 8.01 1.18 -25.82
N ILE A 2 8.32 -0.03 -26.26
CA ILE A 2 8.56 -1.17 -25.37
C ILE A 2 10.00 -1.00 -24.87
N ILE A 3 10.17 -0.63 -23.60
CA ILE A 3 11.49 -0.59 -22.98
C ILE A 3 11.83 -2.04 -22.60
N GLN A 4 12.67 -2.66 -23.40
CA GLN A 4 13.20 -3.99 -23.14
C GLN A 4 14.20 -3.90 -21.98
N ASN A 5 13.89 -4.51 -20.85
CA ASN A 5 14.90 -4.82 -19.84
C ASN A 5 15.91 -5.78 -20.44
N SER A 6 17.10 -5.29 -20.68
CA SER A 6 18.19 -6.03 -21.31
C SER A 6 18.93 -6.91 -20.34
N SER A 7 18.45 -8.13 -20.10
CA SER A 7 19.29 -9.29 -20.26
C SER A 7 19.06 -9.73 -21.73
N GLU A 8 20.11 -9.88 -22.52
CA GLU A 8 20.03 -10.36 -23.90
C GLU A 8 19.42 -11.76 -23.96
N GLU A 9 18.10 -11.85 -23.79
CA GLU A 9 17.33 -13.03 -24.14
C GLU A 9 16.67 -12.73 -25.47
N ASN A 10 17.06 -13.48 -26.51
CA ASN A 10 16.45 -13.49 -27.84
C ASN A 10 14.93 -13.51 -27.73
N ILE A 11 14.31 -12.32 -27.90
CA ILE A 11 12.88 -12.18 -28.05
C ILE A 11 12.53 -12.72 -29.43
N PRO A 12 11.59 -13.68 -29.53
CA PRO A 12 11.18 -14.18 -30.82
C PRO A 12 10.55 -13.07 -31.68
N ASP A 13 10.81 -13.19 -32.99
CA ASP A 13 10.35 -12.39 -34.10
C ASP A 13 8.98 -11.69 -33.89
N ASP A 14 8.93 -10.41 -34.16
CA ASP A 14 7.86 -9.42 -33.91
C ASP A 14 6.62 -9.58 -34.81
N SER A 15 6.43 -10.71 -35.49
CA SER A 15 5.38 -10.88 -36.52
C SER A 15 4.01 -11.23 -36.00
N GLU A 16 3.85 -11.69 -34.74
CA GLU A 16 2.54 -11.92 -34.12
C GLU A 16 2.29 -10.88 -33.01
N LYS A 17 1.37 -9.93 -33.25
CA LYS A 17 0.87 -9.03 -32.19
C LYS A 17 0.37 -9.87 -31.03
N LYS A 18 1.13 -9.89 -29.93
CA LYS A 18 0.81 -10.67 -28.74
C LYS A 18 -0.46 -10.15 -28.11
N LEU A 19 -1.39 -11.04 -27.78
CA LEU A 19 -2.74 -10.70 -27.29
C LEU A 19 -2.69 -9.94 -25.97
N LEU A 20 -1.78 -10.29 -25.09
CA LEU A 20 -1.63 -9.61 -23.79
C LEU A 20 -1.36 -8.10 -23.90
N ASN A 21 -0.74 -7.62 -24.99
CA ASN A 21 -0.52 -6.20 -25.21
C ASN A 21 -1.83 -5.40 -25.39
N HIS A 22 -2.96 -6.05 -25.60
CA HIS A 22 -4.30 -5.39 -25.62
C HIS A 22 -4.80 -5.03 -24.20
N TYR A 23 -4.28 -5.68 -23.17
CA TYR A 23 -4.70 -5.46 -21.78
C TYR A 23 -3.85 -4.44 -21.03
N GLY A 24 -2.69 -4.08 -21.57
CA GLY A 24 -1.77 -3.11 -20.99
C GLY A 24 -0.34 -3.34 -21.41
N THR A 25 0.57 -2.55 -20.87
CA THR A 25 2.01 -2.74 -21.08
C THR A 25 2.48 -3.95 -20.28
N CYS A 26 3.07 -4.95 -20.94
CA CYS A 26 3.61 -6.12 -20.29
C CYS A 26 5.03 -5.85 -19.78
N ILE A 27 5.28 -6.14 -18.50
CA ILE A 27 6.62 -6.15 -17.90
C ILE A 27 7.37 -7.42 -18.32
N ALA A 28 6.64 -8.54 -18.39
CA ALA A 28 7.16 -9.83 -18.85
C ALA A 28 6.07 -10.58 -19.61
N LEU A 29 6.49 -11.37 -20.60
CA LEU A 29 5.58 -12.17 -21.43
C LEU A 29 6.21 -13.51 -21.78
N TYR A 30 5.45 -14.59 -21.59
CA TYR A 30 5.82 -15.97 -21.83
C TYR A 30 4.77 -16.63 -22.71
N CYS A 31 5.22 -17.29 -23.77
CA CYS A 31 4.33 -18.02 -24.69
C CYS A 31 4.77 -19.46 -24.83
N GLY A 32 3.82 -20.38 -24.96
CA GLY A 32 4.16 -21.79 -25.10
C GLY A 32 2.95 -22.71 -25.14
N THR A 33 3.16 -23.95 -24.71
CA THR A 33 2.13 -24.97 -24.58
C THR A 33 2.12 -25.54 -23.18
N GLY A 34 0.95 -25.97 -22.70
CA GLY A 34 0.81 -26.51 -21.36
C GLY A 34 -0.50 -27.23 -21.15
N GLU A 35 -0.78 -27.52 -19.88
CA GLU A 35 -1.98 -28.21 -19.44
C GLU A 35 -2.64 -27.42 -18.30
N LEU A 36 -3.89 -27.06 -18.49
CA LEU A 36 -4.75 -26.52 -17.43
C LEU A 36 -5.36 -27.66 -16.65
N THR A 37 -5.38 -27.54 -15.33
CA THR A 37 -6.16 -28.42 -14.44
C THR A 37 -7.34 -27.65 -13.89
N PHE A 38 -8.53 -28.20 -13.97
CA PHE A 38 -9.77 -27.62 -13.44
C PHE A 38 -10.04 -28.14 -12.02
N LYS A 39 -10.92 -27.45 -11.28
CA LYS A 39 -11.26 -27.81 -9.88
C LYS A 39 -11.86 -29.22 -9.73
N ASP A 40 -12.49 -29.75 -10.74
CA ASP A 40 -13.00 -31.13 -10.79
C ASP A 40 -11.94 -32.20 -11.10
N GLY A 41 -10.68 -31.77 -11.34
CA GLY A 41 -9.54 -32.61 -11.68
C GLY A 41 -9.42 -32.92 -13.19
N GLU A 42 -10.32 -32.43 -14.04
CA GLU A 42 -10.18 -32.55 -15.50
C GLU A 42 -8.99 -31.74 -15.99
N LYS A 43 -8.30 -32.23 -17.03
CA LYS A 43 -7.11 -31.61 -17.59
C LYS A 43 -7.31 -31.30 -19.06
N ALA A 44 -6.86 -30.14 -19.50
CA ALA A 44 -6.94 -29.70 -20.88
C ALA A 44 -5.63 -29.15 -21.42
N PRO A 45 -5.10 -29.70 -22.51
CA PRO A 45 -3.96 -29.13 -23.18
C PRO A 45 -4.33 -27.79 -23.83
N CYS A 46 -3.40 -26.84 -23.75
CA CYS A 46 -3.62 -25.50 -24.30
C CYS A 46 -2.33 -24.87 -24.85
N LYS A 47 -2.51 -23.88 -25.73
CA LYS A 47 -1.49 -22.86 -25.96
C LYS A 47 -1.72 -21.71 -25.00
N PHE A 48 -0.67 -21.07 -24.54
CA PHE A 48 -0.80 -19.96 -23.58
C PHE A 48 0.07 -18.77 -23.93
N GLU A 49 -0.42 -17.60 -23.50
CA GLU A 49 0.34 -16.37 -23.34
C GLU A 49 0.16 -15.95 -21.87
N ALA A 50 1.22 -15.96 -21.08
CA ALA A 50 1.18 -15.58 -19.67
C ALA A 50 2.15 -14.44 -19.40
N GLY A 51 1.77 -13.52 -18.52
CA GLY A 51 2.65 -12.40 -18.22
C GLY A 51 2.18 -11.54 -17.07
N GLN A 52 2.97 -10.52 -16.78
CA GLN A 52 2.64 -9.50 -15.80
C GLN A 52 2.48 -8.15 -16.48
N LEU A 53 1.37 -7.50 -16.20
CA LEU A 53 1.09 -6.15 -16.64
C LEU A 53 1.76 -5.13 -15.69
N ASN A 54 1.97 -3.92 -16.18
CA ASN A 54 2.54 -2.83 -15.39
C ASN A 54 1.68 -2.39 -14.20
N ASN A 55 0.36 -2.67 -14.21
CA ASN A 55 -0.53 -2.46 -13.08
C ASN A 55 -0.40 -3.53 -11.97
N GLY A 56 0.49 -4.51 -12.17
CA GLY A 56 0.74 -5.61 -11.23
C GLY A 56 -0.10 -6.87 -11.47
N ASP A 57 -1.08 -6.85 -12.37
CA ASP A 57 -1.89 -8.02 -12.69
C ASP A 57 -1.05 -9.11 -13.37
N VAL A 58 -1.20 -10.34 -12.89
CA VAL A 58 -0.60 -11.54 -13.47
C VAL A 58 -1.68 -12.27 -14.24
N ILE A 59 -1.63 -12.19 -15.57
CA ILE A 59 -2.66 -12.69 -16.46
C ILE A 59 -2.14 -13.81 -17.36
N MET A 60 -2.97 -14.79 -17.64
CA MET A 60 -2.73 -15.79 -18.65
C MET A 60 -3.94 -15.89 -19.59
N LEU A 61 -3.67 -15.80 -20.87
CA LEU A 61 -4.59 -16.15 -21.94
C LEU A 61 -4.29 -17.56 -22.40
N TYR A 62 -5.31 -18.35 -22.67
CA TYR A 62 -5.13 -19.71 -23.15
C TYR A 62 -6.09 -20.05 -24.28
N ASP A 63 -5.66 -20.92 -25.20
CA ASP A 63 -6.44 -21.50 -26.27
C ASP A 63 -6.47 -23.02 -26.07
N LEU A 64 -7.66 -23.55 -25.76
CA LEU A 64 -7.82 -24.98 -25.50
C LEU A 64 -7.71 -25.78 -26.80
N THR A 65 -6.91 -26.85 -26.78
CA THR A 65 -6.77 -27.77 -27.91
C THR A 65 -7.97 -28.72 -27.98
N PRO A 66 -8.71 -28.78 -29.10
CA PRO A 66 -9.81 -29.77 -29.27
C PRO A 66 -9.31 -31.22 -29.21
N PRO A 67 -10.14 -32.21 -28.77
CA PRO A 67 -11.51 -32.05 -28.35
C PRO A 67 -11.65 -31.83 -26.82
N PHE A 68 -11.95 -30.61 -26.40
CA PHE A 68 -12.29 -30.34 -25.02
C PHE A 68 -13.70 -29.75 -24.93
N ASN A 69 -14.59 -30.37 -24.13
CA ASN A 69 -15.96 -29.90 -23.91
C ASN A 69 -15.97 -28.93 -22.73
N PHE A 70 -15.72 -27.67 -23.01
CA PHE A 70 -15.78 -26.61 -21.98
C PHE A 70 -17.20 -26.50 -21.42
N ARG A 71 -17.33 -26.54 -20.09
CA ARG A 71 -18.58 -26.28 -19.37
C ARG A 71 -18.46 -24.92 -18.66
N PRO A 72 -19.54 -24.14 -18.56
CA PRO A 72 -19.51 -22.81 -17.96
C PRO A 72 -19.08 -22.76 -16.48
N ASP A 73 -19.17 -23.89 -15.77
CA ASP A 73 -18.82 -24.09 -14.37
C ASP A 73 -17.37 -24.57 -14.16
N HIS A 74 -16.61 -24.78 -15.24
CA HIS A 74 -15.22 -25.20 -15.17
C HIS A 74 -14.34 -24.03 -14.69
N SER A 75 -13.99 -24.05 -13.40
CA SER A 75 -13.00 -23.14 -12.82
C SER A 75 -11.60 -23.76 -12.88
N VAL A 76 -10.63 -23.01 -13.39
CA VAL A 76 -9.22 -23.42 -13.41
C VAL A 76 -8.66 -23.46 -11.99
N SER A 77 -7.86 -24.47 -11.64
CA SER A 77 -7.22 -24.63 -10.34
C SER A 77 -5.69 -24.52 -10.40
N SER A 78 -5.07 -25.03 -11.47
CA SER A 78 -3.61 -24.93 -11.66
C SER A 78 -3.24 -24.97 -13.14
N PHE A 79 -2.01 -24.58 -13.42
CA PHE A 79 -1.43 -24.64 -14.75
C PHE A 79 0.02 -25.09 -14.68
N GLU A 80 0.43 -25.94 -15.63
CA GLU A 80 1.82 -26.31 -15.87
C GLU A 80 2.08 -26.30 -17.38
N GLY A 81 3.17 -25.63 -17.81
CA GLY A 81 3.51 -25.51 -19.20
C GLY A 81 4.99 -25.32 -19.45
N THR A 82 5.33 -25.24 -20.74
CA THR A 82 6.70 -25.00 -21.19
C THR A 82 6.67 -23.91 -22.26
N THR A 83 7.54 -22.91 -22.09
CA THR A 83 7.68 -21.84 -23.07
C THR A 83 8.39 -22.35 -24.33
N SER A 84 8.30 -21.57 -25.42
CA SER A 84 9.04 -21.84 -26.65
C SER A 84 10.57 -21.96 -26.44
N ASN A 85 11.10 -21.32 -25.39
CA ASN A 85 12.52 -21.36 -25.01
C ASN A 85 12.85 -22.51 -24.04
N GLY A 86 11.89 -23.37 -23.71
CA GLY A 86 12.08 -24.53 -22.84
C GLY A 86 11.95 -24.25 -21.34
N TYR A 87 11.56 -23.05 -20.93
CA TYR A 87 11.37 -22.72 -19.53
C TYR A 87 10.05 -23.32 -19.01
N LYS A 88 10.09 -23.88 -17.80
CA LYS A 88 8.90 -24.42 -17.14
C LYS A 88 8.09 -23.28 -16.50
N VAL A 89 6.79 -23.25 -16.76
CA VAL A 89 5.85 -22.27 -16.21
C VAL A 89 4.85 -22.99 -15.32
N ILE A 90 4.69 -22.53 -14.09
CA ILE A 90 3.81 -23.14 -13.08
C ILE A 90 2.95 -22.05 -12.43
N ALA A 91 1.65 -22.33 -12.31
CA ALA A 91 0.73 -21.54 -11.51
C ALA A 91 -0.16 -22.47 -10.69
N ASN A 92 0.01 -22.45 -9.37
CA ASN A 92 -0.66 -23.39 -8.46
C ASN A 92 -1.65 -22.72 -7.50
N ASP A 93 -1.74 -21.39 -7.52
CA ASP A 93 -2.60 -20.69 -6.59
C ASP A 93 -3.95 -20.36 -7.23
N VAL A 94 -5.02 -20.43 -6.43
CA VAL A 94 -6.38 -20.24 -6.91
C VAL A 94 -6.50 -18.94 -7.66
N PRO A 95 -6.97 -18.95 -8.91
CA PRO A 95 -7.17 -17.73 -9.68
C PRO A 95 -8.04 -16.75 -8.91
N VAL A 96 -7.72 -15.49 -9.00
CA VAL A 96 -8.66 -14.44 -8.60
C VAL A 96 -9.83 -14.54 -9.59
N GLU A 97 -11.01 -14.92 -9.12
CA GLU A 97 -12.17 -15.04 -9.99
C GLU A 97 -12.46 -13.70 -10.68
N ILE A 98 -12.17 -13.65 -11.98
CA ILE A 98 -12.64 -12.55 -12.81
C ILE A 98 -13.52 -13.16 -13.91
N ASN A 99 -14.79 -12.87 -13.84
CA ASN A 99 -15.79 -13.18 -14.87
C ASN A 99 -15.67 -12.23 -16.09
N TYR A 100 -14.46 -11.89 -16.51
CA TYR A 100 -14.25 -11.19 -17.76
C TYR A 100 -13.69 -12.18 -18.78
N LEU A 101 -14.59 -12.70 -19.61
CA LEU A 101 -14.17 -13.22 -20.91
C LEU A 101 -13.72 -11.98 -21.72
N PRO A 102 -12.43 -11.85 -22.06
CA PRO A 102 -12.03 -10.82 -22.96
C PRO A 102 -12.77 -11.02 -24.28
N GLU A 103 -13.21 -9.93 -24.91
CA GLU A 103 -13.69 -10.02 -26.28
C GLU A 103 -12.59 -10.66 -27.12
N ILE A 104 -12.89 -11.86 -27.63
CA ILE A 104 -11.97 -12.62 -28.48
C ILE A 104 -11.67 -11.72 -29.71
N PRO A 105 -10.39 -11.45 -30.03
CA PRO A 105 -10.06 -10.65 -31.18
C PRO A 105 -10.70 -11.24 -32.44
N LYS A 106 -11.45 -10.42 -33.18
CA LYS A 106 -12.14 -10.84 -34.41
C LYS A 106 -11.15 -11.51 -35.37
N GLY A 107 -11.42 -12.76 -35.72
CA GLY A 107 -10.64 -13.51 -36.73
C GLY A 107 -9.82 -14.68 -36.21
N ARG A 108 -9.83 -15.02 -34.92
CA ARG A 108 -9.24 -16.25 -34.40
C ARG A 108 -10.31 -17.33 -34.17
N SER A 109 -10.03 -18.53 -34.66
CA SER A 109 -10.83 -19.74 -34.38
C SER A 109 -10.18 -20.45 -33.21
N GLY A 110 -10.92 -20.71 -32.11
CA GLY A 110 -10.43 -21.44 -30.95
C GLY A 110 -11.28 -21.16 -29.70
N MET A 111 -11.07 -21.94 -28.63
CA MET A 111 -11.71 -21.73 -27.34
C MET A 111 -10.76 -20.97 -26.42
N TRP A 112 -10.78 -19.66 -26.53
CA TRP A 112 -9.96 -18.77 -25.73
C TRP A 112 -10.58 -18.49 -24.37
N GLY A 113 -9.73 -18.45 -23.34
CA GLY A 113 -10.09 -17.98 -22.01
C GLY A 113 -8.98 -17.13 -21.40
N SER A 114 -9.28 -16.49 -20.27
CA SER A 114 -8.30 -15.75 -19.48
C SER A 114 -8.41 -16.11 -18.01
N VAL A 115 -7.28 -16.08 -17.33
CA VAL A 115 -7.18 -16.32 -15.89
C VAL A 115 -6.26 -15.29 -15.28
N LEU A 116 -6.65 -14.71 -14.15
CA LEU A 116 -5.80 -13.93 -13.28
C LEU A 116 -5.26 -14.81 -12.18
N TRP A 117 -3.94 -14.94 -12.12
CA TRP A 117 -3.25 -15.74 -11.13
C TRP A 117 -2.75 -14.88 -9.98
N ARG A 118 -2.67 -15.44 -8.78
CA ARG A 118 -1.95 -14.81 -7.68
C ARG A 118 -0.46 -14.80 -7.93
N GLU A 119 0.06 -15.93 -8.40
CA GLU A 119 1.47 -16.11 -8.70
C GLU A 119 1.65 -16.98 -9.94
N ILE A 120 2.61 -16.60 -10.79
CA ILE A 120 3.15 -17.45 -11.87
C ILE A 120 4.66 -17.53 -11.70
N SER A 121 5.18 -18.76 -11.57
CA SER A 121 6.60 -19.04 -11.50
C SER A 121 7.13 -19.55 -12.83
N VAL A 122 8.23 -18.97 -13.29
CA VAL A 122 8.95 -19.38 -14.50
C VAL A 122 10.33 -19.89 -14.08
N GLN A 123 10.58 -21.17 -14.26
CA GLN A 123 11.82 -21.86 -13.91
C GLN A 123 12.72 -21.96 -15.15
N MET A 124 13.93 -21.43 -15.06
CA MET A 124 14.91 -21.34 -16.15
C MET A 124 16.06 -22.33 -15.97
N LEU A 125 16.39 -22.69 -14.73
CA LEU A 125 17.45 -23.64 -14.40
C LEU A 125 16.93 -24.63 -13.34
N ASP A 126 17.15 -25.93 -13.59
CA ASP A 126 16.77 -26.97 -12.64
C ASP A 126 17.90 -27.24 -11.62
N GLY A 127 17.53 -27.52 -10.36
CA GLY A 127 18.42 -28.03 -9.32
C GLY A 127 19.56 -27.09 -8.90
N ALA A 128 19.51 -25.80 -9.24
CA ALA A 128 20.53 -24.84 -8.85
C ALA A 128 20.36 -24.40 -7.39
N ASN A 129 21.49 -24.31 -6.66
CA ASN A 129 21.49 -23.69 -5.33
C ASN A 129 21.22 -22.20 -5.46
N ILE A 130 20.27 -21.72 -4.68
CA ILE A 130 19.88 -20.30 -4.68
C ILE A 130 20.72 -19.58 -3.63
N ASP A 131 21.28 -18.42 -3.99
CA ASP A 131 22.14 -17.58 -3.14
C ASP A 131 21.48 -16.23 -2.84
N LYS A 132 20.84 -15.65 -3.86
CA LYS A 132 20.27 -14.30 -3.78
C LYS A 132 18.84 -14.24 -4.29
N ILE A 133 18.09 -13.28 -3.76
CA ILE A 133 16.76 -12.94 -4.20
C ILE A 133 16.68 -11.44 -4.51
N HIS A 134 16.13 -11.08 -5.66
CA HIS A 134 15.88 -9.69 -6.06
C HIS A 134 14.40 -9.47 -6.25
N PHE A 135 13.84 -8.43 -5.62
CA PHE A 135 12.45 -8.03 -5.76
C PHE A 135 12.32 -6.81 -6.66
N GLY A 136 11.53 -6.88 -7.73
CA GLY A 136 11.22 -5.74 -8.58
C GLY A 136 10.18 -4.84 -7.94
N ILE A 137 10.57 -3.58 -7.64
CA ILE A 137 9.75 -2.58 -6.93
C ILE A 137 9.17 -1.59 -7.92
N ALA A 138 7.85 -1.44 -7.89
CA ALA A 138 7.14 -0.49 -8.72
C ALA A 138 7.12 0.91 -8.08
N ASN A 139 7.30 1.93 -8.92
CA ASN A 139 7.07 3.36 -8.62
C ASN A 139 7.90 3.95 -7.46
N LEU A 140 9.04 3.36 -7.11
CA LEU A 140 9.90 3.92 -6.06
C LEU A 140 10.86 4.96 -6.65
N GLU A 141 10.67 6.23 -6.27
CA GLU A 141 11.65 7.30 -6.49
C GLU A 141 12.57 7.41 -5.27
N PHE A 142 13.88 7.38 -5.49
CA PHE A 142 14.86 7.60 -4.43
C PHE A 142 16.23 8.03 -4.96
N SER A 143 17.04 8.60 -4.08
CA SER A 143 18.48 8.78 -4.29
C SER A 143 19.22 7.90 -3.29
N GLY A 144 20.14 7.09 -3.79
CA GLY A 144 20.99 6.24 -2.97
C GLY A 144 22.08 7.02 -2.24
N THR A 145 22.76 6.35 -1.32
CA THR A 145 23.94 6.89 -0.62
C THR A 145 25.24 6.48 -1.27
N GLU A 146 25.22 5.44 -2.10
CA GLU A 146 26.39 4.87 -2.76
C GLU A 146 26.23 4.90 -4.29
N GLY A 147 27.36 4.86 -5.00
CA GLY A 147 27.42 4.76 -6.46
C GLY A 147 27.71 3.35 -6.91
N GLU A 148 27.40 3.08 -8.16
CA GLU A 148 27.72 1.82 -8.85
C GLU A 148 28.48 2.10 -10.15
N THR A 149 29.45 1.25 -10.47
CA THR A 149 30.16 1.30 -11.77
C THR A 149 29.74 0.10 -12.61
N ILE A 150 29.01 0.37 -13.68
CA ILE A 150 28.57 -0.68 -14.61
C ILE A 150 29.57 -0.75 -15.75
N LYS A 151 30.03 -1.97 -16.05
CA LYS A 151 30.92 -2.27 -17.17
C LYS A 151 30.12 -2.90 -18.30
N GLU A 152 30.05 -2.24 -19.45
CA GLU A 152 29.45 -2.77 -20.68
C GLU A 152 30.53 -2.92 -21.76
N GLY A 153 30.97 -4.15 -21.99
CA GLY A 153 32.08 -4.43 -22.89
C GLY A 153 33.39 -3.76 -22.45
N LYS A 154 33.83 -2.70 -23.18
CA LYS A 154 35.00 -1.88 -22.85
C LYS A 154 34.65 -0.57 -22.16
N GLU A 155 33.36 -0.21 -22.08
CA GLU A 155 32.91 1.04 -21.50
C GLU A 155 32.58 0.86 -20.02
N PHE A 156 32.86 1.92 -19.23
CA PHE A 156 32.56 2.00 -17.82
C PHE A 156 31.68 3.21 -17.59
N THR A 157 30.48 2.99 -17.07
CA THR A 157 29.58 4.06 -16.69
C THR A 157 29.48 4.11 -15.16
N GLN A 158 29.82 5.25 -14.59
CA GLN A 158 29.66 5.48 -13.16
C GLN A 158 28.34 6.13 -12.87
N HIS A 159 27.52 5.47 -12.08
CA HIS A 159 26.23 5.97 -11.61
C HIS A 159 26.37 6.41 -10.15
N ASN A 160 26.28 7.72 -9.89
CA ASN A 160 26.29 8.24 -8.52
C ASN A 160 24.90 8.11 -7.88
N PHE A 161 24.86 7.87 -6.55
CA PHE A 161 23.61 7.80 -5.79
C PHE A 161 22.61 6.75 -6.29
N TRP A 162 23.14 5.60 -6.71
CA TRP A 162 22.41 4.51 -7.35
C TRP A 162 21.92 3.46 -6.37
N ILE A 163 22.66 3.24 -5.26
CA ILE A 163 22.43 2.19 -4.28
C ILE A 163 22.11 2.80 -2.92
N LEU A 164 21.08 2.29 -2.26
CA LEU A 164 20.73 2.57 -0.88
C LEU A 164 20.87 1.29 -0.04
N PRO A 165 22.00 1.10 0.65
CA PRO A 165 22.16 -0.01 1.58
C PRO A 165 21.39 0.26 2.85
N LEU A 166 20.64 -0.75 3.32
CA LEU A 166 19.83 -0.70 4.53
C LEU A 166 20.32 -1.73 5.54
N ASP A 167 20.48 -1.28 6.79
CA ASP A 167 20.73 -2.15 7.94
C ASP A 167 19.40 -2.35 8.70
N ILE A 168 18.79 -3.51 8.46
CA ILE A 168 17.49 -3.85 9.02
C ILE A 168 17.64 -5.12 9.86
N GLU A 169 17.15 -5.06 11.10
CA GLU A 169 17.18 -6.19 12.04
C GLU A 169 16.61 -7.48 11.40
N GLY A 170 17.41 -8.54 11.48
CA GLY A 170 17.04 -9.87 10.98
C GLY A 170 17.37 -10.14 9.51
N THR A 171 18.03 -9.20 8.82
CA THR A 171 18.55 -9.40 7.47
C THR A 171 19.99 -8.92 7.36
N THR A 172 20.79 -9.66 6.59
CA THR A 172 22.12 -9.21 6.18
C THR A 172 22.04 -8.65 4.75
N ASN A 173 22.58 -7.44 4.54
CA ASN A 173 22.81 -6.85 3.22
C ASN A 173 21.55 -6.64 2.36
N LEU A 174 20.58 -5.85 2.83
CA LEU A 174 19.53 -5.33 1.96
C LEU A 174 20.04 -4.15 1.14
N LEU A 175 19.94 -4.25 -0.17
CA LEU A 175 20.37 -3.19 -1.09
C LEU A 175 19.20 -2.80 -1.99
N ILE A 176 18.75 -1.55 -1.93
CA ILE A 176 17.83 -1.00 -2.94
C ILE A 176 18.68 -0.42 -4.06
N LYS A 177 18.51 -0.94 -5.28
CA LYS A 177 19.27 -0.53 -6.46
C LYS A 177 18.35 0.01 -7.54
N LYS A 178 18.73 1.12 -8.17
CA LYS A 178 18.05 1.60 -9.39
C LYS A 178 18.24 0.61 -10.53
N ILE A 179 17.22 0.45 -11.37
CA ILE A 179 17.37 -0.34 -12.60
C ILE A 179 18.07 0.47 -13.69
N LYS A 180 18.60 -0.19 -14.71
CA LYS A 180 19.44 0.42 -15.76
C LYS A 180 18.84 1.68 -16.39
N ASN A 181 17.55 1.71 -16.70
CA ASN A 181 16.87 2.82 -17.36
C ASN A 181 16.02 3.64 -16.36
N TYR A 182 16.46 3.76 -15.11
CA TYR A 182 15.71 4.40 -14.03
C TYR A 182 15.21 5.81 -14.40
N ASP A 183 16.09 6.68 -14.89
CA ASP A 183 15.73 8.10 -15.16
C ASP A 183 14.72 8.22 -16.31
N GLU A 184 14.83 7.37 -17.33
CA GLU A 184 13.88 7.31 -18.45
C GLU A 184 12.52 6.81 -17.96
N ILE A 185 12.49 5.75 -17.16
CA ILE A 185 11.26 5.20 -16.57
C ILE A 185 10.63 6.22 -15.63
N MET A 186 11.40 6.86 -14.76
CA MET A 186 10.90 7.89 -13.86
C MET A 186 10.29 9.07 -14.64
N THR A 187 10.92 9.48 -15.73
CA THR A 187 10.38 10.51 -16.62
C THR A 187 9.05 10.06 -17.24
N TYR A 188 8.98 8.83 -17.73
CA TYR A 188 7.77 8.25 -18.30
C TYR A 188 6.63 8.18 -17.29
N ILE A 189 6.83 7.54 -16.13
CA ILE A 189 5.77 7.36 -15.14
C ILE A 189 5.32 8.67 -14.50
N SER A 190 6.22 9.64 -14.30
CA SER A 190 5.87 10.95 -13.75
C SER A 190 5.03 11.78 -14.73
N THR A 191 5.35 11.71 -16.03
CA THR A 191 4.64 12.46 -17.09
C THR A 191 3.27 11.87 -17.37
N LEU A 192 3.19 10.55 -17.53
CA LEU A 192 1.95 9.85 -17.92
C LEU A 192 1.15 9.31 -16.73
N LYS A 193 1.59 9.56 -15.49
CA LYS A 193 1.02 8.94 -14.28
C LYS A 193 0.96 7.41 -14.43
N GLY A 194 2.03 6.85 -15.00
CA GLY A 194 2.14 5.42 -15.28
C GLY A 194 2.51 4.58 -14.06
N ILE A 195 2.73 3.30 -14.30
CA ILE A 195 3.23 2.33 -13.32
C ILE A 195 4.34 1.56 -14.01
N ASP A 196 5.50 1.43 -13.37
CA ASP A 196 6.56 0.57 -13.84
C ASP A 196 7.53 0.21 -12.70
N VAL A 197 8.36 -0.83 -12.92
CA VAL A 197 9.45 -1.16 -12.01
C VAL A 197 10.56 -0.14 -12.15
N THR A 198 10.96 0.47 -11.04
CA THR A 198 11.97 1.52 -11.02
C THR A 198 13.26 1.08 -10.33
N CYS A 199 13.17 0.08 -9.46
CA CYS A 199 14.32 -0.43 -8.73
C CYS A 199 14.15 -1.90 -8.34
N GLU A 200 15.23 -2.51 -7.91
CA GLU A 200 15.25 -3.84 -7.30
C GLU A 200 15.75 -3.76 -5.87
N ILE A 201 15.20 -4.64 -5.00
CA ILE A 201 15.74 -4.88 -3.67
C ILE A 201 16.46 -6.23 -3.70
N GLU A 202 17.78 -6.18 -3.55
CA GLU A 202 18.62 -7.38 -3.40
C GLU A 202 18.69 -7.78 -1.93
N ALA A 203 18.49 -9.07 -1.66
CA ALA A 203 18.64 -9.67 -0.34
C ALA A 203 19.39 -11.00 -0.46
N SER A 204 20.22 -11.31 0.53
CA SER A 204 20.77 -12.65 0.69
C SER A 204 19.71 -13.59 1.27
N LEU A 205 19.70 -14.85 0.83
CA LEU A 205 18.82 -15.83 1.44
C LEU A 205 19.27 -16.17 2.86
N PRO A 206 18.35 -16.37 3.81
CA PRO A 206 18.69 -16.87 5.13
C PRO A 206 19.20 -18.31 5.04
N GLU A 207 20.00 -18.74 6.01
CA GLU A 207 20.59 -20.09 6.05
C GLU A 207 19.54 -21.22 5.99
N ASP A 208 18.31 -20.95 6.48
CA ASP A 208 17.19 -21.90 6.42
C ASP A 208 16.48 -21.93 5.06
N GLY A 209 16.90 -21.11 4.08
CA GLY A 209 16.39 -21.06 2.72
C GLY A 209 14.93 -20.59 2.61
N LYS A 210 14.32 -20.04 3.67
CA LYS A 210 12.89 -19.64 3.69
C LYS A 210 12.67 -18.31 2.97
N ILE A 211 12.23 -18.38 1.73
CA ILE A 211 11.88 -17.23 0.90
C ILE A 211 10.73 -16.40 1.53
N ASP A 212 9.76 -17.06 2.18
CA ASP A 212 8.59 -16.36 2.74
C ASP A 212 8.97 -15.36 3.84
N ARG A 213 10.03 -15.66 4.62
CA ARG A 213 10.55 -14.71 5.61
C ARG A 213 11.08 -13.44 4.95
N ILE A 214 11.79 -13.58 3.82
CA ILE A 214 12.27 -12.40 3.08
C ILE A 214 11.11 -11.65 2.45
N LYS A 215 10.11 -12.35 1.86
CA LYS A 215 8.89 -11.72 1.34
C LYS A 215 8.22 -10.84 2.40
N GLU A 216 8.08 -11.36 3.64
CA GLU A 216 7.50 -10.60 4.75
C GLU A 216 8.31 -9.34 5.08
N ILE A 217 9.63 -9.44 5.14
CA ILE A 217 10.51 -8.29 5.38
C ILE A 217 10.35 -7.24 4.28
N ILE A 218 10.30 -7.66 3.02
CA ILE A 218 10.12 -6.75 1.89
C ILE A 218 8.72 -6.14 1.87
N ASP A 219 7.68 -6.87 2.24
CA ASP A 219 6.33 -6.31 2.42
C ASP A 219 6.33 -5.19 3.46
N HIS A 220 6.97 -5.40 4.63
CA HIS A 220 7.10 -4.38 5.66
C HIS A 220 7.90 -3.16 5.19
N LEU A 221 8.99 -3.40 4.47
CA LEU A 221 9.79 -2.33 3.89
C LEU A 221 8.98 -1.50 2.87
N CYS A 222 8.18 -2.15 2.03
CA CYS A 222 7.28 -1.48 1.09
C CYS A 222 6.26 -0.58 1.79
N TYR A 223 5.73 -0.96 2.96
CA TYR A 223 4.85 -0.08 3.74
C TYR A 223 5.58 1.17 4.24
N LEU A 224 6.80 1.03 4.77
CA LEU A 224 7.60 2.18 5.21
C LEU A 224 8.01 3.09 4.05
N LEU A 225 8.44 2.49 2.93
CA LEU A 225 8.72 3.24 1.70
C LEU A 225 7.47 3.97 1.18
N SER A 226 6.29 3.34 1.29
CA SER A 226 5.03 3.96 0.91
C SER A 226 4.72 5.19 1.77
N ILE A 227 4.94 5.12 3.07
CA ILE A 227 4.82 6.27 3.96
C ILE A 227 5.81 7.35 3.52
N ALA A 228 7.10 7.03 3.41
CA ALA A 228 8.13 7.99 3.03
C ALA A 228 7.81 8.72 1.72
N ARG A 229 7.22 8.04 0.75
CA ARG A 229 6.88 8.58 -0.59
C ARG A 229 5.44 9.11 -0.70
N GLY A 230 4.59 8.83 0.30
CA GLY A 230 3.18 9.23 0.26
C GLY A 230 2.37 8.61 -0.87
N THR A 231 2.82 7.48 -1.39
CA THR A 231 2.17 6.69 -2.43
C THR A 231 2.42 5.21 -2.21
N LYS A 232 1.54 4.34 -2.73
CA LYS A 232 1.69 2.88 -2.57
C LYS A 232 2.92 2.41 -3.34
N ILE A 233 3.91 1.90 -2.61
CA ILE A 233 5.09 1.20 -3.13
C ILE A 233 4.89 -0.28 -2.92
N GLN A 234 5.17 -1.09 -3.96
CA GLN A 234 4.90 -2.51 -3.95
C GLN A 234 5.95 -3.25 -4.78
N TRP A 235 6.36 -4.45 -4.33
CA TRP A 235 7.06 -5.37 -5.19
C TRP A 235 6.05 -6.20 -5.99
N ILE A 236 6.38 -6.54 -7.24
CA ILE A 236 5.47 -7.22 -8.16
C ILE A 236 6.03 -8.53 -8.72
N TYR A 237 7.33 -8.72 -8.67
CA TYR A 237 7.98 -9.99 -8.95
C TYR A 237 9.20 -10.18 -8.06
N TYR A 238 9.70 -11.42 -7.97
CA TYR A 238 11.04 -11.69 -7.48
C TYR A 238 11.78 -12.65 -8.38
N ASN A 239 13.09 -12.49 -8.42
CA ASN A 239 14.05 -13.29 -9.13
C ASN A 239 14.91 -14.07 -8.15
N LEU A 240 15.18 -15.34 -8.42
CA LEU A 240 16.11 -16.15 -7.67
C LEU A 240 17.38 -16.35 -8.50
N TYR A 241 18.54 -16.09 -7.89
CA TYR A 241 19.85 -16.23 -8.52
C TYR A 241 20.69 -17.26 -7.79
N ASN A 242 21.51 -17.99 -8.54
CA ASN A 242 22.50 -18.89 -7.97
C ASN A 242 23.80 -18.15 -7.59
N ASN A 243 24.75 -18.86 -7.00
CA ASN A 243 26.07 -18.34 -6.61
C ASN A 243 26.92 -17.83 -7.79
N GLU A 244 26.61 -18.23 -9.02
CA GLU A 244 27.24 -17.72 -10.25
C GLU A 244 26.57 -16.45 -10.78
N GLY A 245 25.52 -15.96 -10.11
CA GLY A 245 24.73 -14.82 -10.55
C GLY A 245 23.78 -15.11 -11.72
N LYS A 246 23.52 -16.40 -12.03
CA LYS A 246 22.57 -16.79 -13.07
C LYS A 246 21.16 -16.82 -12.53
N LEU A 247 20.19 -16.33 -13.30
CA LEU A 247 18.77 -16.37 -12.98
C LEU A 247 18.28 -17.84 -13.01
N VAL A 248 17.79 -18.31 -11.86
CA VAL A 248 17.24 -19.65 -11.67
C VAL A 248 15.75 -19.67 -11.96
N SER A 249 15.03 -18.72 -11.37
CA SER A 249 13.59 -18.58 -11.59
C SER A 249 13.14 -17.14 -11.38
N ARG A 250 12.00 -16.83 -11.99
CA ARG A 250 11.25 -15.59 -11.75
C ARG A 250 9.83 -15.93 -11.35
N THR A 251 9.36 -15.32 -10.27
CA THR A 251 7.96 -15.44 -9.84
C THR A 251 7.28 -14.09 -9.92
N HIS A 252 6.24 -14.03 -10.70
CA HIS A 252 5.34 -12.88 -10.84
C HIS A 252 4.20 -12.99 -9.85
N CYS A 253 3.93 -11.91 -9.11
CA CYS A 253 2.90 -11.89 -8.07
C CYS A 253 1.86 -10.82 -8.40
N ASN A 254 0.60 -11.20 -8.35
CA ASN A 254 -0.51 -10.26 -8.50
C ASN A 254 -0.56 -9.35 -7.28
N ARG A 255 -0.18 -8.09 -7.47
CA ARG A 255 -0.11 -7.06 -6.44
C ARG A 255 -0.77 -5.78 -6.94
N VAL A 256 -1.65 -5.23 -6.13
CA VAL A 256 -2.31 -3.96 -6.48
C VAL A 256 -1.30 -2.84 -6.47
N THR A 257 -0.97 -2.33 -7.64
CA THR A 257 -0.16 -1.13 -7.83
C THR A 257 -1.04 0.08 -8.14
N ARG A 258 -0.48 1.28 -8.03
CA ARG A 258 -1.18 2.53 -8.32
C ARG A 258 -0.35 3.41 -9.22
N PRO A 259 -0.99 4.26 -10.04
CA PRO A 259 -0.29 5.25 -10.82
C PRO A 259 0.66 6.09 -9.98
N TYR A 260 1.81 6.42 -10.54
CA TYR A 260 2.81 7.26 -9.88
C TYR A 260 2.26 8.67 -9.61
N CYS A 261 2.04 8.96 -8.35
CA CYS A 261 1.56 10.26 -7.90
C CYS A 261 2.02 10.51 -6.46
N PRO A 262 3.32 10.74 -6.25
CA PRO A 262 3.87 10.86 -4.92
C PRO A 262 3.48 12.20 -4.27
N LEU A 263 3.20 12.13 -2.98
CA LEU A 263 3.16 13.28 -2.07
C LEU A 263 4.11 12.96 -0.92
N PRO A 264 5.44 13.05 -1.16
CA PRO A 264 6.44 12.51 -0.28
C PRO A 264 6.51 13.27 1.06
N ILE A 265 6.77 12.52 2.13
CA ILE A 265 7.11 13.08 3.45
C ILE A 265 8.63 13.28 3.55
N ILE A 266 9.39 12.31 3.03
CA ILE A 266 10.86 12.36 2.99
C ILE A 266 11.28 12.70 1.56
N ASP A 267 12.16 13.69 1.42
CA ASP A 267 12.65 14.14 0.12
C ASP A 267 13.33 12.98 -0.65
N PRO A 268 12.82 12.59 -1.84
CA PRO A 268 13.42 11.51 -2.63
C PRO A 268 14.71 11.92 -3.35
N ARG A 269 15.00 13.21 -3.43
CA ARG A 269 16.16 13.77 -4.15
C ARG A 269 17.45 13.55 -3.36
N ILE A 270 18.58 13.94 -3.96
CA ILE A 270 19.93 13.76 -3.40
C ILE A 270 20.06 14.35 -1.99
N GLU A 271 19.40 15.49 -1.76
CA GLU A 271 19.42 16.18 -0.46
C GLU A 271 18.75 15.37 0.65
N GLY A 272 17.79 14.51 0.31
CA GLY A 272 17.03 13.67 1.25
C GLY A 272 17.50 12.22 1.33
N ARG A 273 18.61 11.85 0.69
CA ARG A 273 19.05 10.45 0.64
C ARG A 273 19.35 9.83 2.01
N ASN A 274 20.00 10.59 2.87
CA ASN A 274 20.33 10.12 4.21
C ASN A 274 19.08 10.05 5.11
N GLU A 275 18.14 10.98 4.92
CA GLU A 275 16.87 10.99 5.63
C GLU A 275 16.01 9.77 5.27
N THR A 276 16.01 9.33 4.01
CA THR A 276 15.32 8.10 3.60
C THR A 276 15.90 6.88 4.32
N LYS A 277 17.23 6.73 4.32
CA LYS A 277 17.91 5.64 5.03
C LYS A 277 17.58 5.68 6.52
N ASN A 278 17.81 6.83 7.16
CA ASN A 278 17.58 7.03 8.59
C ASN A 278 16.12 6.75 8.98
N PHE A 279 15.15 7.21 8.19
CA PHE A 279 13.74 6.93 8.44
C PHE A 279 13.46 5.42 8.43
N ILE A 280 13.89 4.71 7.39
CA ILE A 280 13.63 3.27 7.25
C ILE A 280 14.25 2.48 8.40
N GLU A 281 15.55 2.71 8.69
CA GLU A 281 16.29 1.98 9.72
C GLU A 281 15.73 2.26 11.13
N THR A 282 15.30 3.51 11.40
CA THR A 282 14.67 3.87 12.68
C THR A 282 13.25 3.32 12.80
N ALA A 283 12.47 3.39 11.73
CA ALA A 283 11.05 3.03 11.73
C ALA A 283 10.82 1.52 11.73
N TYR A 284 11.70 0.73 11.11
CA TYR A 284 11.47 -0.70 10.89
C TYR A 284 11.26 -1.50 12.20
N PRO A 285 12.11 -1.42 13.22
CA PRO A 285 11.91 -2.15 14.46
C PRO A 285 10.65 -1.69 15.21
N ILE A 286 10.25 -0.43 15.06
CA ILE A 286 9.02 0.10 15.67
C ILE A 286 7.80 -0.41 14.92
N PHE A 287 7.86 -0.43 13.58
CA PHE A 287 6.81 -1.00 12.75
C PHE A 287 6.53 -2.45 13.14
N LEU A 288 7.56 -3.29 13.24
CA LEU A 288 7.41 -4.70 13.65
C LEU A 288 6.70 -4.86 15.00
N ARG A 289 7.09 -4.07 15.99
CA ARG A 289 6.49 -4.14 17.34
C ARG A 289 5.04 -3.67 17.39
N LYS A 290 4.69 -2.67 16.56
CA LYS A 290 3.39 -1.99 16.65
C LYS A 290 2.40 -2.42 15.56
N ARG A 291 2.83 -3.14 14.50
CA ARG A 291 2.00 -3.38 13.31
C ARG A 291 0.67 -4.04 13.62
N GLU A 292 0.68 -5.10 14.42
CA GLU A 292 -0.53 -5.86 14.76
C GLU A 292 -1.45 -5.08 15.70
N ALA A 293 -0.89 -4.54 16.79
CA ALA A 293 -1.64 -3.78 17.78
C ALA A 293 -2.33 -2.54 17.19
N TYR A 294 -1.66 -1.88 16.22
CA TYR A 294 -2.20 -0.70 15.55
C TYR A 294 -2.81 -0.98 14.18
N ASN A 295 -2.87 -2.23 13.75
CA ASN A 295 -3.40 -2.64 12.45
C ASN A 295 -2.79 -1.83 11.28
N LEU A 296 -1.47 -1.58 11.35
CA LEU A 296 -0.77 -0.66 10.45
C LEU A 296 -0.84 -1.14 8.99
N ASP A 297 -0.50 -2.41 8.76
CA ASP A 297 -0.43 -3.05 7.43
C ASP A 297 -1.77 -3.53 6.88
N ARG A 298 -2.86 -3.41 7.65
CA ARG A 298 -4.19 -3.90 7.25
C ARG A 298 -5.27 -2.83 7.23
N GLY A 299 -4.90 -1.56 7.30
CA GLY A 299 -5.91 -0.52 7.24
C GLY A 299 -5.41 0.89 7.46
N VAL A 300 -4.64 1.17 8.54
CA VAL A 300 -4.25 2.54 8.91
C VAL A 300 -3.40 3.19 7.80
N ILE A 301 -2.32 2.51 7.37
CA ILE A 301 -1.43 3.03 6.32
C ILE A 301 -2.16 3.10 4.98
N ASP A 302 -2.96 2.08 4.64
CA ASP A 302 -3.72 2.10 3.39
C ASP A 302 -4.73 3.26 3.35
N ALA A 303 -5.47 3.52 4.43
CA ALA A 303 -6.40 4.66 4.51
C ALA A 303 -5.67 6.00 4.38
N TYR A 304 -4.50 6.12 5.01
CA TYR A 304 -3.65 7.30 4.89
C TYR A 304 -3.15 7.52 3.45
N LEU A 305 -2.63 6.49 2.79
CA LEU A 305 -2.15 6.56 1.40
C LEU A 305 -3.30 6.84 0.42
N GLU A 306 -4.50 6.27 0.67
CA GLU A 306 -5.72 6.60 -0.07
C GLU A 306 -6.10 8.08 0.04
N GLY A 307 -5.89 8.66 1.23
CA GLY A 307 -6.11 10.09 1.45
C GLY A 307 -5.11 10.97 0.70
N LYS A 308 -3.93 10.45 0.35
CA LYS A 308 -2.91 11.18 -0.44
C LYS A 308 -3.04 10.92 -1.94
N ALA A 309 -3.72 9.84 -2.37
CA ALA A 309 -3.80 9.45 -3.77
C ALA A 309 -4.56 10.50 -4.63
N GLU A 310 -3.98 10.89 -5.75
CA GLU A 310 -4.68 11.65 -6.79
C GLU A 310 -5.75 10.78 -7.48
N GLY A 311 -6.67 11.42 -8.18
CA GLY A 311 -7.76 10.74 -8.89
C GLY A 311 -9.08 10.71 -8.13
N ASN A 312 -9.07 10.93 -6.81
CA ASN A 312 -10.27 11.11 -6.00
C ASN A 312 -10.60 12.60 -5.82
N LEU A 313 -11.88 12.90 -5.58
CA LEU A 313 -12.30 14.24 -5.17
C LEU A 313 -11.58 14.65 -3.88
N LEU A 314 -11.22 15.93 -3.76
CA LEU A 314 -10.47 16.44 -2.61
C LEU A 314 -11.16 16.13 -1.27
N GLN A 315 -12.49 16.22 -1.24
CA GLN A 315 -13.31 15.86 -0.07
C GLN A 315 -13.14 14.39 0.31
N THR A 316 -13.19 13.47 -0.67
CA THR A 316 -13.00 12.05 -0.44
C THR A 316 -11.60 11.76 0.12
N ARG A 317 -10.59 12.44 -0.38
CA ARG A 317 -9.22 12.36 0.14
C ARG A 317 -9.15 12.84 1.60
N GLY A 318 -9.76 13.98 1.91
CA GLY A 318 -9.87 14.49 3.28
C GLY A 318 -10.58 13.53 4.23
N VAL A 319 -11.70 12.92 3.80
CA VAL A 319 -12.42 11.90 4.59
C VAL A 319 -11.53 10.68 4.85
N LYS A 320 -10.74 10.22 3.86
CA LYS A 320 -9.81 9.09 4.04
C LYS A 320 -8.71 9.39 5.07
N LEU A 321 -8.16 10.61 5.08
CA LEU A 321 -7.22 11.05 6.12
C LEU A 321 -7.88 11.06 7.51
N ALA A 322 -9.11 11.56 7.61
CA ALA A 322 -9.87 11.54 8.86
C ALA A 322 -10.12 10.07 9.34
N VAL A 323 -10.44 9.16 8.43
CA VAL A 323 -10.61 7.72 8.72
C VAL A 323 -9.30 7.10 9.21
N ALA A 324 -8.16 7.38 8.57
CA ALA A 324 -6.86 6.89 9.01
C ALA A 324 -6.57 7.30 10.47
N MET A 325 -6.91 8.55 10.83
CA MET A 325 -6.75 9.04 12.19
C MET A 325 -7.70 8.38 13.18
N GLU A 326 -8.96 8.12 12.78
CA GLU A 326 -9.91 7.35 13.61
C GLU A 326 -9.41 5.94 13.90
N MET A 327 -8.89 5.27 12.88
CA MET A 327 -8.33 3.92 13.01
C MET A 327 -7.11 3.92 13.95
N LEU A 328 -6.19 4.88 13.78
CA LEU A 328 -5.01 5.01 14.64
C LEU A 328 -5.41 5.31 16.10
N LYS A 329 -6.36 6.22 16.31
CA LYS A 329 -6.94 6.52 17.62
C LYS A 329 -7.55 5.27 18.27
N HIS A 330 -8.39 4.54 17.52
CA HIS A 330 -9.05 3.35 18.04
C HIS A 330 -8.00 2.30 18.45
N ALA A 331 -7.02 2.04 17.60
CA ALA A 331 -5.94 1.12 17.92
C ALA A 331 -5.16 1.56 19.17
N PHE A 332 -4.84 2.86 19.30
CA PHE A 332 -4.20 3.38 20.50
C PHE A 332 -4.99 3.08 21.79
N LEU A 333 -6.30 3.30 21.78
CA LEU A 333 -7.15 3.09 22.95
C LEU A 333 -7.35 1.61 23.32
N THR A 334 -7.18 0.71 22.37
CA THR A 334 -7.34 -0.75 22.55
C THR A 334 -6.05 -1.48 22.85
N THR A 335 -4.88 -0.82 22.70
CA THR A 335 -3.60 -1.46 23.05
C THR A 335 -3.41 -1.56 24.54
N SER A 336 -2.73 -2.63 24.99
CA SER A 336 -2.41 -2.86 26.42
C SER A 336 -1.55 -1.76 27.05
N ASP A 337 -0.73 -1.10 26.24
CA ASP A 337 0.22 -0.07 26.67
C ASP A 337 -0.37 1.35 26.66
N ALA A 338 -1.65 1.49 26.32
CA ALA A 338 -2.31 2.79 26.28
C ALA A 338 -2.38 3.41 27.69
N SER A 339 -1.87 4.63 27.79
CA SER A 339 -2.01 5.45 29.01
C SER A 339 -3.46 5.89 29.26
N LEU A 340 -4.29 5.82 28.23
CA LEU A 340 -5.72 6.13 28.24
C LEU A 340 -6.52 4.91 27.78
N LYS A 341 -7.62 4.63 28.45
CA LYS A 341 -8.59 3.63 28.03
C LYS A 341 -9.75 4.28 27.31
N GLU A 342 -10.46 3.52 26.48
CA GLU A 342 -11.65 4.01 25.74
C GLU A 342 -12.74 4.54 26.68
N PHE A 343 -12.85 3.94 27.85
CA PHE A 343 -13.86 4.28 28.86
C PHE A 343 -13.22 4.98 30.07
N VAL A 344 -13.89 5.98 30.60
CA VAL A 344 -13.48 6.74 31.80
C VAL A 344 -13.63 5.86 33.05
N ILE A 345 -14.69 5.08 33.09
CA ILE A 345 -15.02 4.11 34.15
C ILE A 345 -15.22 2.77 33.45
N ASP A 346 -14.88 1.67 34.12
CA ASP A 346 -15.16 0.34 33.60
C ASP A 346 -16.63 0.21 33.12
N GLU A 347 -16.84 -0.44 31.99
CA GLU A 347 -18.14 -0.46 31.31
C GLU A 347 -19.22 -1.10 32.17
N GLU A 348 -18.90 -2.21 32.87
CA GLU A 348 -19.82 -2.88 33.77
C GLU A 348 -20.15 -2.01 34.99
N GLN A 349 -19.16 -1.31 35.55
CA GLN A 349 -19.38 -0.35 36.63
C GLN A 349 -20.23 0.80 36.18
N PHE A 350 -19.99 1.35 34.96
CA PHE A 350 -20.79 2.45 34.43
C PHE A 350 -22.23 2.04 34.13
N GLU A 351 -22.46 0.81 33.68
CA GLU A 351 -23.82 0.28 33.49
C GLU A 351 -24.64 0.29 34.76
N THR A 352 -24.02 0.04 35.91
CA THR A 352 -24.70 0.11 37.20
C THR A 352 -25.11 1.51 37.60
N LEU A 353 -24.47 2.54 37.05
CA LEU A 353 -24.78 3.94 37.29
C LEU A 353 -25.86 4.49 36.33
N LEU A 354 -26.17 3.78 35.23
CA LEU A 354 -27.12 4.26 34.23
C LEU A 354 -28.52 4.43 34.75
N ASP A 355 -29.03 3.51 35.58
CA ASP A 355 -30.38 3.59 36.13
C ASP A 355 -30.53 4.79 37.09
N PRO A 356 -29.65 4.99 38.09
CA PRO A 356 -29.64 6.21 38.89
C PRO A 356 -29.49 7.50 38.06
N LEU A 357 -28.68 7.50 36.99
CA LEU A 357 -28.53 8.67 36.11
C LEU A 357 -29.81 8.94 35.32
N CYS A 358 -30.45 7.90 34.79
CA CYS A 358 -31.74 8.05 34.08
C CYS A 358 -32.82 8.58 35.03
N GLU A 359 -32.92 8.08 36.26
CA GLU A 359 -33.85 8.53 37.30
C GLU A 359 -33.58 9.99 37.68
N GLY A 360 -32.30 10.36 37.84
CA GLY A 360 -31.92 11.75 38.13
C GLY A 360 -32.30 12.72 37.03
N ILE A 361 -32.03 12.35 35.75
CA ILE A 361 -32.42 13.13 34.58
C ILE A 361 -33.95 13.23 34.46
N HIS A 362 -34.66 12.12 34.66
CA HIS A 362 -36.11 12.07 34.66
C HIS A 362 -36.69 13.00 35.73
N GLY A 363 -36.19 12.93 36.95
CA GLY A 363 -36.63 13.81 38.06
C GLY A 363 -36.36 15.28 37.75
N ALA A 364 -35.20 15.64 37.22
CA ALA A 364 -34.86 17.02 36.88
C ALA A 364 -35.69 17.61 35.72
N LEU A 365 -36.07 16.77 34.75
CA LEU A 365 -36.83 17.22 33.57
C LEU A 365 -38.36 17.22 33.80
N ARG A 366 -38.86 16.49 34.78
CA ARG A 366 -40.30 16.32 35.03
C ARG A 366 -41.07 17.63 35.24
N GLU A 367 -40.40 18.63 35.77
CA GLU A 367 -40.97 19.96 35.96
C GLU A 367 -40.84 20.88 34.74
N LEU A 368 -40.05 20.46 33.73
CA LEU A 368 -39.67 21.31 32.59
C LEU A 368 -40.32 20.90 31.28
N VAL A 369 -40.74 19.64 31.14
CA VAL A 369 -41.25 19.09 29.87
C VAL A 369 -42.52 18.26 30.08
N GLU A 370 -43.37 18.18 29.05
CA GLU A 370 -44.58 17.35 29.06
C GLU A 370 -44.24 15.85 29.16
N ASP A 371 -45.12 15.06 29.76
CA ASP A 371 -44.93 13.63 30.02
C ASP A 371 -44.54 12.83 28.75
N ASP A 372 -45.18 13.08 27.61
CA ASP A 372 -44.86 12.47 26.30
C ASP A 372 -43.44 12.77 25.84
N THR A 373 -42.92 13.94 26.10
CA THR A 373 -41.56 14.36 25.77
C THR A 373 -40.56 13.73 26.74
N LEU A 374 -40.94 13.66 28.00
CA LEU A 374 -40.14 13.03 29.06
C LEU A 374 -39.96 11.55 28.80
N GLU A 375 -41.03 10.83 28.41
CA GLU A 375 -40.97 9.40 28.06
C GLU A 375 -40.08 9.14 26.83
N LYS A 376 -40.13 10.00 25.82
CA LYS A 376 -39.22 9.95 24.65
C LYS A 376 -37.78 10.23 25.03
N LEU A 377 -37.50 11.11 25.96
CA LEU A 377 -36.15 11.44 26.42
C LEU A 377 -35.54 10.32 27.28
N CYS A 378 -36.37 9.61 28.06
CA CYS A 378 -35.93 8.57 29.00
C CYS A 378 -36.11 7.15 28.47
N CYS A 379 -36.49 6.97 27.19
CA CYS A 379 -36.66 5.62 26.61
C CYS A 379 -35.34 4.84 26.50
N LYS A 380 -35.45 3.50 26.37
CA LYS A 380 -34.30 2.58 26.27
C LYS A 380 -33.29 2.99 25.16
N SER A 381 -33.74 3.69 24.11
CA SER A 381 -32.81 4.19 23.06
C SER A 381 -31.88 5.29 23.60
N ASN A 382 -32.29 6.04 24.60
CA ASN A 382 -31.44 7.08 25.21
C ASN A 382 -30.46 6.53 26.25
N ARG A 383 -30.72 5.36 26.84
CA ARG A 383 -29.72 4.65 27.65
C ARG A 383 -28.43 4.41 26.86
N LYS A 384 -28.53 4.02 25.58
CA LYS A 384 -27.36 3.91 24.68
C LYS A 384 -26.60 5.22 24.47
N ARG A 385 -27.32 6.35 24.47
CA ARG A 385 -26.68 7.67 24.38
C ARG A 385 -25.94 8.04 25.67
N LEU A 386 -26.47 7.67 26.84
CA LEU A 386 -25.80 7.89 28.10
C LEU A 386 -24.52 7.06 28.23
N LEU A 387 -24.47 5.85 27.65
CA LEU A 387 -23.24 5.08 27.57
C LEU A 387 -22.11 5.83 26.89
N CYS A 388 -22.43 6.72 25.95
CA CYS A 388 -21.43 7.54 25.29
C CYS A 388 -20.76 8.56 26.23
N LEU A 389 -21.35 8.88 27.37
CA LEU A 389 -20.75 9.79 28.38
C LEU A 389 -19.54 9.14 29.06
N ASN A 390 -19.46 7.81 29.08
CA ASN A 390 -18.32 7.09 29.62
C ASN A 390 -17.14 7.00 28.66
N ARG A 391 -17.32 7.39 27.40
CA ARG A 391 -16.23 7.38 26.42
C ARG A 391 -15.41 8.64 26.49
N ILE A 392 -14.10 8.50 26.44
CA ILE A 392 -13.22 9.66 26.30
C ILE A 392 -13.49 10.37 24.97
N SER A 393 -13.39 11.68 24.99
CA SER A 393 -13.60 12.47 23.78
C SER A 393 -12.49 12.21 22.74
N PHE A 394 -12.83 12.43 21.46
CA PHE A 394 -11.83 12.36 20.38
C PHE A 394 -10.62 13.26 20.69
N ARG A 395 -10.83 14.45 21.20
CA ARG A 395 -9.77 15.39 21.59
C ARG A 395 -8.82 14.78 22.62
N GLN A 396 -9.34 14.18 23.69
CA GLN A 396 -8.55 13.55 24.75
C GLN A 396 -7.73 12.36 24.20
N ALA A 397 -8.36 11.53 23.35
CA ALA A 397 -7.70 10.40 22.75
C ALA A 397 -6.54 10.80 21.85
N ILE A 398 -6.73 11.83 21.00
CA ILE A 398 -5.65 12.32 20.14
C ILE A 398 -4.55 13.00 20.94
N SER A 399 -4.89 13.79 21.98
CA SER A 399 -3.89 14.35 22.88
C SER A 399 -3.04 13.25 23.53
N GLY A 400 -3.68 12.21 24.08
CA GLY A 400 -2.97 11.10 24.69
C GLY A 400 -2.10 10.31 23.71
N LEU A 401 -2.58 10.05 22.49
CA LEU A 401 -1.76 9.45 21.44
C LEU A 401 -0.52 10.32 21.16
N CYS A 402 -0.71 11.62 20.94
CA CYS A 402 0.40 12.52 20.62
C CYS A 402 1.39 12.68 21.79
N GLU A 403 0.90 12.71 23.04
CA GLU A 403 1.74 12.68 24.24
C GLU A 403 2.58 11.41 24.31
N SER A 404 1.97 10.24 23.98
CA SER A 404 2.66 8.94 24.00
C SER A 404 3.81 8.83 22.98
N ILE A 405 3.75 9.63 21.91
CA ILE A 405 4.79 9.71 20.86
C ILE A 405 5.62 11.00 20.96
N SER A 406 5.52 11.72 22.07
CA SER A 406 6.24 12.99 22.33
C SER A 406 6.03 14.05 21.23
N PHE A 407 4.80 14.14 20.70
CA PHE A 407 4.42 15.08 19.67
C PHE A 407 3.60 16.25 20.24
N ASN A 408 4.11 17.49 20.14
CA ASN A 408 3.40 18.68 20.59
C ASN A 408 2.42 19.18 19.51
N ILE A 409 1.11 19.06 19.77
CA ILE A 409 0.04 19.40 18.84
C ILE A 409 -0.85 20.58 19.28
N LYS A 410 -0.46 21.27 20.37
CA LYS A 410 -1.34 22.28 21.04
C LYS A 410 -1.97 23.27 20.07
N ASP A 411 -1.17 23.79 19.13
CA ASP A 411 -1.62 24.82 18.20
C ASP A 411 -2.49 24.28 17.05
N ASP A 412 -2.28 23.03 16.64
CA ASP A 412 -2.96 22.42 15.50
C ASP A 412 -4.20 21.62 15.88
N LEU A 413 -4.29 21.16 17.14
CA LEU A 413 -5.29 20.19 17.58
C LEU A 413 -6.74 20.70 17.38
N SER A 414 -7.00 21.96 17.71
CA SER A 414 -8.34 22.52 17.60
C SER A 414 -8.81 22.54 16.15
N LEU A 415 -7.97 23.06 15.26
CA LEU A 415 -8.26 23.11 13.82
C LEU A 415 -8.42 21.70 13.24
N PHE A 416 -7.55 20.75 13.61
CA PHE A 416 -7.65 19.36 13.16
C PHE A 416 -8.99 18.74 13.52
N ILE A 417 -9.48 18.95 14.75
CA ILE A 417 -10.76 18.41 15.22
C ILE A 417 -11.92 19.02 14.43
N HIS A 418 -11.90 20.33 14.17
CA HIS A 418 -12.95 20.98 13.39
C HIS A 418 -12.96 20.50 11.94
N CYS A 419 -11.80 20.40 11.28
CA CYS A 419 -11.69 19.86 9.91
C CYS A 419 -12.17 18.41 9.84
N ARG A 420 -11.73 17.55 10.78
CA ARG A 420 -12.17 16.13 10.84
C ARG A 420 -13.67 16.02 11.06
N ASN A 421 -14.24 16.76 12.01
CA ASN A 421 -15.67 16.68 12.30
C ASN A 421 -16.50 17.13 11.10
N SER A 422 -16.11 18.21 10.44
CA SER A 422 -16.79 18.67 9.23
C SER A 422 -16.76 17.60 8.13
N LEU A 423 -15.59 17.03 7.83
CA LEU A 423 -15.47 15.99 6.82
C LEU A 423 -16.28 14.73 7.14
N ILE A 424 -16.22 14.22 8.37
CA ILE A 424 -16.93 12.99 8.76
C ILE A 424 -18.46 13.18 8.79
N HIS A 425 -18.94 14.32 9.26
CA HIS A 425 -20.38 14.54 9.43
C HIS A 425 -21.07 15.14 8.21
N THR A 426 -20.37 15.92 7.39
CA THR A 426 -20.96 16.66 6.27
C THR A 426 -20.36 16.30 4.90
N GLY A 427 -19.24 15.62 4.86
CA GLY A 427 -18.46 15.36 3.64
C GLY A 427 -17.82 16.61 3.03
N ARG A 428 -17.76 17.75 3.80
CA ARG A 428 -17.23 19.03 3.35
C ARG A 428 -16.10 19.50 4.27
N PHE A 429 -15.23 20.34 3.74
CA PHE A 429 -14.20 21.00 4.52
C PHE A 429 -14.77 22.02 5.51
N TYR A 430 -14.07 22.23 6.62
CA TYR A 430 -14.50 23.14 7.69
C TYR A 430 -14.68 24.58 7.20
N CYS A 431 -13.80 25.08 6.36
CA CYS A 431 -13.93 26.41 5.73
C CYS A 431 -15.24 26.62 4.94
N GLN A 432 -15.88 25.53 4.50
CA GLN A 432 -17.15 25.57 3.76
C GLN A 432 -18.39 25.47 4.67
N THR A 433 -18.21 25.03 5.92
CA THR A 433 -19.34 24.69 6.82
C THR A 433 -19.33 25.47 8.13
N ALA A 434 -18.20 26.12 8.47
CA ALA A 434 -18.05 26.83 9.74
C ALA A 434 -19.09 27.97 9.92
N THR A 435 -19.81 27.89 11.02
CA THR A 435 -20.68 29.00 11.46
C THR A 435 -19.84 30.14 12.04
N ASP A 436 -20.43 31.34 12.18
CA ASP A 436 -19.71 32.49 12.75
C ASP A 436 -19.26 32.23 14.19
N GLU A 437 -20.06 31.50 14.98
CA GLU A 437 -19.68 31.05 16.32
C GLU A 437 -18.46 30.12 16.30
N GLN A 438 -18.45 29.19 15.37
CA GLN A 438 -17.32 28.27 15.22
C GLN A 438 -16.06 28.99 14.76
N LYS A 439 -16.15 29.95 13.84
CA LYS A 439 -15.03 30.81 13.40
C LYS A 439 -14.44 31.62 14.53
N ALA A 440 -15.30 32.10 15.47
CA ALA A 440 -14.83 32.82 16.66
C ALA A 440 -14.00 31.95 17.61
N ILE A 441 -14.22 30.62 17.61
CA ILE A 441 -13.46 29.64 18.42
C ILE A 441 -12.21 29.20 17.70
N CYS A 442 -12.32 28.88 16.41
CA CYS A 442 -11.24 28.37 15.57
C CYS A 442 -11.41 28.89 14.14
N GLU A 443 -10.53 29.79 13.73
CA GLU A 443 -10.56 30.33 12.38
C GLU A 443 -10.24 29.25 11.34
N PRO A 444 -11.09 29.03 10.31
CA PRO A 444 -10.82 28.09 9.24
C PRO A 444 -9.69 28.60 8.33
N LEU A 445 -9.02 27.67 7.65
CA LEU A 445 -8.05 28.03 6.63
C LEU A 445 -8.72 28.65 5.39
N PRO A 446 -7.97 29.35 4.51
CA PRO A 446 -8.53 30.12 3.40
C PRO A 446 -9.36 29.32 2.39
N GLY A 447 -9.23 28.01 2.35
CA GLY A 447 -10.02 27.18 1.46
C GLY A 447 -9.73 25.66 1.57
N PRO A 448 -10.50 24.82 0.86
CA PRO A 448 -10.43 23.37 0.95
C PRO A 448 -9.04 22.78 0.69
N VAL A 449 -8.28 23.36 -0.23
CA VAL A 449 -6.92 22.90 -0.56
C VAL A 449 -5.96 23.11 0.62
N TYR A 450 -6.06 24.25 1.30
CA TYR A 450 -5.24 24.53 2.49
C TYR A 450 -5.59 23.61 3.65
N GLU A 451 -6.88 23.33 3.88
CA GLU A 451 -7.31 22.38 4.91
C GLU A 451 -6.88 20.95 4.59
N TYR A 452 -6.95 20.55 3.33
CA TYR A 452 -6.47 19.24 2.91
C TYR A 452 -4.97 19.09 3.19
N PHE A 453 -4.14 20.05 2.78
CA PHE A 453 -2.69 19.96 3.03
C PHE A 453 -2.32 20.13 4.51
N PHE A 454 -3.12 20.84 5.27
CA PHE A 454 -3.00 20.86 6.73
C PHE A 454 -3.23 19.46 7.34
N LEU A 455 -4.28 18.77 6.90
CA LEU A 455 -4.58 17.39 7.35
C LEU A 455 -3.45 16.42 6.94
N VAL A 456 -2.95 16.55 5.71
CA VAL A 456 -1.81 15.75 5.24
C VAL A 456 -0.60 15.98 6.13
N ASP A 457 -0.16 17.22 6.32
CA ASP A 457 1.00 17.58 7.14
C ASP A 457 0.85 17.12 8.59
N PHE A 458 -0.34 17.25 9.15
CA PHE A 458 -0.63 16.82 10.52
C PHE A 458 -0.44 15.30 10.68
N LEU A 459 -0.98 14.49 9.76
CA LEU A 459 -0.80 13.05 9.79
C LEU A 459 0.64 12.64 9.45
N ASP A 460 1.29 13.31 8.51
CA ASP A 460 2.69 13.08 8.16
C ASP A 460 3.59 13.20 9.41
N ARG A 461 3.42 14.26 10.19
CA ARG A 461 4.15 14.46 11.44
C ARG A 461 3.82 13.41 12.50
N ILE A 462 2.54 13.01 12.62
CA ILE A 462 2.14 11.92 13.52
C ILE A 462 2.85 10.62 13.13
N PHE A 463 2.83 10.21 11.86
CA PHE A 463 3.50 8.98 11.42
C PHE A 463 5.01 9.03 11.67
N LEU A 464 5.66 10.15 11.37
CA LEU A 464 7.11 10.31 11.62
C LEU A 464 7.43 10.17 13.11
N LYS A 465 6.70 10.85 13.99
CA LYS A 465 6.88 10.73 15.45
C LYS A 465 6.51 9.36 15.98
N PHE A 466 5.45 8.76 15.45
CA PHE A 466 5.03 7.39 15.80
C PHE A 466 6.13 6.35 15.53
N PHE A 467 6.93 6.58 14.51
CA PHE A 467 8.10 5.77 14.16
C PHE A 467 9.42 6.29 14.74
N ASN A 468 9.39 7.20 15.71
CA ASN A 468 10.56 7.82 16.37
C ASN A 468 11.52 8.53 15.41
N TYR A 469 11.07 8.95 14.26
CA TYR A 469 11.89 9.72 13.35
C TYR A 469 12.05 11.17 13.85
N SER A 470 13.25 11.72 13.75
CA SER A 470 13.57 13.08 14.22
C SER A 470 14.34 13.93 13.20
N GLY A 471 14.42 13.46 11.94
CA GLY A 471 15.13 14.17 10.86
C GLY A 471 14.28 15.19 10.12
N LYS A 472 14.74 15.58 8.93
CA LYS A 472 14.03 16.51 8.06
C LYS A 472 12.90 15.84 7.29
N TYR A 473 11.83 16.57 7.10
CA TYR A 473 10.67 16.15 6.31
C TYR A 473 10.19 17.26 5.39
N ILE A 474 9.31 16.93 4.43
CA ILE A 474 8.69 17.91 3.55
C ILE A 474 7.44 18.47 4.22
N TYR A 475 7.52 19.74 4.64
CA TYR A 475 6.40 20.46 5.21
C TYR A 475 5.49 21.02 4.12
N GLY A 476 4.21 20.64 4.12
CA GLY A 476 3.25 20.98 3.07
C GLY A 476 2.08 21.88 3.50
N LYS A 477 1.95 22.22 4.78
CA LYS A 477 0.82 22.96 5.33
C LYS A 477 0.50 24.27 4.59
N ASP A 478 1.53 25.02 4.19
CA ASP A 478 1.39 26.32 3.52
C ASP A 478 1.51 26.24 2.00
N LEU A 479 1.40 25.05 1.42
CA LEU A 479 1.60 24.76 -0.03
C LEU A 479 3.00 25.11 -0.56
N ARG A 480 4.00 25.28 0.31
CA ARG A 480 5.37 25.64 -0.08
C ARG A 480 6.26 24.44 -0.26
N PHE A 481 5.93 23.30 0.34
CA PHE A 481 6.69 22.04 0.28
C PHE A 481 8.19 22.22 0.60
N GLU A 482 8.46 22.83 1.72
CA GLU A 482 9.83 23.11 2.20
C GLU A 482 10.33 21.99 3.10
N ARG A 483 11.64 21.73 3.09
CA ARG A 483 12.26 20.82 4.06
C ARG A 483 12.38 21.50 5.41
N LYS A 484 11.85 20.90 6.46
CA LYS A 484 11.90 21.38 7.84
C LYS A 484 12.34 20.27 8.78
N GLU A 485 12.96 20.66 9.89
CA GLU A 485 13.20 19.74 11.01
C GLU A 485 11.86 19.34 11.65
N LEU A 486 11.74 18.09 12.03
CA LEU A 486 10.57 17.58 12.76
C LEU A 486 10.74 17.91 14.26
N ILE A 487 10.06 18.94 14.71
CA ILE A 487 10.06 19.42 16.10
C ILE A 487 9.10 18.62 16.97
#